data_26e731b3a2917b1d50113b741dc1519c
#
_entry.id   26e731b3a2917b1d50113b741dc1519c
#
_cell.length_a   1.000
_cell.length_b   1.000
_cell.length_c   1.000
_cell.angle_alpha   90.00
_cell.angle_beta   90.00
_cell.angle_gamma   90.00
#
_symmetry.space_group_name_H-M   'P 1'
#
loop_
_entity.id
_entity.type
_entity.pdbx_description
1 polymer ?
#
loop_
_entity_poly.entity_id
_entity_poly.type
_entity_poly.pdbx_seq_one_letter_code
_entity_poly.pdbx_strand_id
1 'polypeptide(L)'
;SLSSGVEHLMKKNKINVHNGTAKIIESNKDQKVVKVIDKEKNELKVISKSLIIATGATSKNLPFVSSDGKNILDYRTAMTPKELPKSLIVVGSGAIGSEFASFYNDLGCKVTIIEVQNKILPNEDHEISEFVLKSFKNRGIDIHVNSELQSVNTKVSSVECEIKNGDKKSKLSADKLLLSVGIKPNVEDLGLEALNIEMEKGFIKTNELMKTSENGIYAIGDVTDGPWLAHKASHEGILCVDAIKGLKTHKIQKENIPGCTYSRPQIASIGLTEKRALELKREIKVGRFPFIGNGKAIALGESEGFIKTIFDKKTGEFLGAHLVGPEVTELIQGFAIAKKLETT
;
A
#
# COMPACT_ATOMS: atom_id res chain seq x y z
N SER A 1 -22.78 8.66 -0.54
CA SER A 1 -21.36 8.39 -0.31
C SER A 1 -21.05 6.90 -0.49
N LEU A 2 -19.77 6.51 -0.60
CA LEU A 2 -19.36 5.10 -0.68
C LEU A 2 -19.78 4.32 0.59
N SER A 3 -19.64 4.94 1.76
CA SER A 3 -20.07 4.32 3.03
C SER A 3 -21.55 3.97 3.03
N SER A 4 -22.42 4.86 2.54
CA SER A 4 -23.86 4.60 2.43
C SER A 4 -24.15 3.44 1.47
N GLY A 5 -23.35 3.29 0.41
CA GLY A 5 -23.43 2.14 -0.50
C GLY A 5 -23.11 0.82 0.21
N VAL A 6 -22.07 0.79 1.02
CA VAL A 6 -21.72 -0.40 1.83
C VAL A 6 -22.82 -0.73 2.84
N GLU A 7 -23.36 0.27 3.57
CA GLU A 7 -24.49 0.06 4.49
C GLU A 7 -25.71 -0.51 3.78
N HIS A 8 -26.03 -0.03 2.59
CA HIS A 8 -27.12 -0.59 1.78
C HIS A 8 -26.87 -2.06 1.44
N LEU A 9 -25.65 -2.42 1.03
CA LEU A 9 -25.29 -3.80 0.73
C LEU A 9 -25.41 -4.71 1.96
N MET A 10 -24.97 -4.25 3.14
CA MET A 10 -25.13 -5.02 4.39
C MET A 10 -26.61 -5.30 4.67
N LYS A 11 -27.48 -4.27 4.61
CA LYS A 11 -28.92 -4.41 4.80
C LYS A 11 -29.57 -5.33 3.77
N LYS A 12 -29.25 -5.15 2.48
CA LYS A 12 -29.77 -5.97 1.37
C LYS A 12 -29.44 -7.46 1.56
N ASN A 13 -28.24 -7.75 2.03
CA ASN A 13 -27.77 -9.11 2.24
C ASN A 13 -28.05 -9.64 3.66
N LYS A 14 -28.82 -8.92 4.48
CA LYS A 14 -29.20 -9.32 5.86
C LYS A 14 -27.99 -9.61 6.75
N ILE A 15 -26.93 -8.81 6.58
CA ILE A 15 -25.70 -8.90 7.39
C ILE A 15 -25.89 -8.01 8.61
N ASN A 16 -25.76 -8.58 9.81
CA ASN A 16 -25.78 -7.81 11.05
C ASN A 16 -24.47 -7.05 11.22
N VAL A 17 -24.56 -5.76 11.46
CA VAL A 17 -23.42 -4.88 11.71
C VAL A 17 -23.45 -4.40 13.16
N HIS A 18 -22.40 -4.71 13.91
CA HIS A 18 -22.22 -4.28 15.30
C HIS A 18 -21.06 -3.28 15.38
N ASN A 19 -21.37 -2.04 15.74
CA ASN A 19 -20.37 -0.99 15.88
C ASN A 19 -19.76 -1.04 17.27
N GLY A 20 -18.46 -1.20 17.37
CA GLY A 20 -17.75 -1.26 18.64
C GLY A 20 -16.33 -1.77 18.52
N THR A 21 -15.67 -1.91 19.67
CA THR A 21 -14.35 -2.56 19.79
C THR A 21 -14.55 -4.05 20.02
N ALA A 22 -13.99 -4.85 19.13
CA ALA A 22 -14.12 -6.30 19.17
C ALA A 22 -12.88 -6.96 19.76
N LYS A 23 -13.08 -8.00 20.60
CA LYS A 23 -12.02 -8.85 21.17
C LYS A 23 -12.43 -10.30 21.13
N ILE A 24 -11.55 -11.17 20.67
CA ILE A 24 -11.74 -12.62 20.73
C ILE A 24 -11.52 -13.06 22.17
N ILE A 25 -12.51 -13.67 22.78
CA ILE A 25 -12.45 -14.09 24.20
C ILE A 25 -12.43 -15.61 24.38
N GLU A 26 -12.85 -16.35 23.34
CA GLU A 26 -12.82 -17.80 23.35
C GLU A 26 -12.68 -18.33 21.92
N SER A 27 -11.89 -19.37 21.75
CA SER A 27 -11.77 -20.14 20.53
C SER A 27 -11.62 -21.62 20.88
N ASN A 28 -12.50 -22.44 20.34
CA ASN A 28 -12.40 -23.88 20.42
C ASN A 28 -12.83 -24.51 19.09
N LYS A 29 -12.87 -25.84 19.01
CA LYS A 29 -13.17 -26.56 17.76
C LYS A 29 -14.55 -26.18 17.18
N ASP A 30 -15.54 -25.94 18.03
CA ASP A 30 -16.94 -25.81 17.65
C ASP A 30 -17.40 -24.35 17.53
N GLN A 31 -16.77 -23.46 18.27
CA GLN A 31 -17.18 -22.05 18.31
C GLN A 31 -16.03 -21.07 18.52
N LYS A 32 -16.25 -19.85 18.04
CA LYS A 32 -15.47 -18.65 18.28
C LYS A 32 -16.37 -17.62 18.93
N VAL A 33 -15.92 -17.02 20.03
CA VAL A 33 -16.68 -16.01 20.76
C VAL A 33 -15.95 -14.68 20.69
N VAL A 34 -16.63 -13.69 20.14
CA VAL A 34 -16.14 -12.32 20.04
C VAL A 34 -16.98 -11.44 20.97
N LYS A 35 -16.32 -10.74 21.89
CA LYS A 35 -16.94 -9.69 22.68
C LYS A 35 -16.83 -8.37 21.94
N VAL A 36 -17.95 -7.68 21.79
CA VAL A 36 -18.02 -6.34 21.19
C VAL A 36 -18.48 -5.35 22.26
N ILE A 37 -17.74 -4.26 22.41
CA ILE A 37 -18.09 -3.16 23.34
C ILE A 37 -18.39 -1.93 22.48
N ASP A 38 -19.61 -1.42 22.57
CA ASP A 38 -20.03 -0.22 21.83
C ASP A 38 -19.57 1.09 22.51
N LYS A 39 -19.90 2.23 21.90
CA LYS A 39 -19.53 3.55 22.42
C LYS A 39 -20.21 3.89 23.77
N GLU A 40 -21.34 3.26 24.06
CA GLU A 40 -22.12 3.40 25.29
C GLU A 40 -21.69 2.42 26.37
N LYS A 41 -20.62 1.61 26.08
CA LYS A 41 -20.09 0.56 26.95
C LYS A 41 -21.00 -0.66 27.13
N ASN A 42 -22.01 -0.83 26.27
CA ASN A 42 -22.78 -2.06 26.25
C ASN A 42 -21.93 -3.20 25.68
N GLU A 43 -22.05 -4.37 26.28
CA GLU A 43 -21.34 -5.56 25.85
C GLU A 43 -22.26 -6.52 25.09
N LEU A 44 -21.80 -6.98 23.93
CA LEU A 44 -22.44 -8.02 23.14
C LEU A 44 -21.46 -9.17 22.93
N LYS A 45 -21.93 -10.42 23.04
CA LYS A 45 -21.17 -11.60 22.64
C LYS A 45 -21.71 -12.13 21.31
N VAL A 46 -20.84 -12.26 20.33
CA VAL A 46 -21.14 -12.87 19.03
C VAL A 46 -20.47 -14.25 18.98
N ILE A 47 -21.25 -15.27 18.69
CA ILE A 47 -20.79 -16.66 18.61
C ILE A 47 -20.86 -17.10 17.16
N SER A 48 -19.78 -17.68 16.65
CA SER A 48 -19.69 -18.16 15.27
C SER A 48 -18.87 -19.46 15.16
N LYS A 49 -19.03 -20.19 14.08
CA LYS A 49 -18.17 -21.35 13.74
C LYS A 49 -16.86 -20.93 13.08
N SER A 50 -16.90 -19.84 12.33
CA SER A 50 -15.73 -19.28 11.64
C SER A 50 -15.61 -17.81 11.94
N LEU A 51 -14.37 -17.31 12.03
CA LEU A 51 -14.05 -15.93 12.28
C LEU A 51 -13.05 -15.42 11.23
N ILE A 52 -13.33 -14.27 10.65
CA ILE A 52 -12.39 -13.58 9.72
C ILE A 52 -11.89 -12.32 10.39
N ILE A 53 -10.57 -12.20 10.55
CA ILE A 53 -9.89 -11.00 11.04
C ILE A 53 -9.58 -10.13 9.82
N ALA A 54 -10.18 -8.95 9.74
CA ALA A 54 -10.03 -7.99 8.66
C ALA A 54 -9.78 -6.57 9.20
N THR A 55 -8.97 -6.47 10.26
CA THR A 55 -8.76 -5.24 11.03
C THR A 55 -7.83 -4.24 10.34
N GLY A 56 -7.20 -4.65 9.23
CA GLY A 56 -6.36 -3.79 8.43
C GLY A 56 -5.06 -3.38 9.10
N ALA A 57 -4.57 -2.22 8.72
CA ALA A 57 -3.31 -1.66 9.22
C ALA A 57 -3.42 -0.15 9.46
N THR A 58 -2.44 0.40 10.15
CA THR A 58 -2.28 1.84 10.42
C THR A 58 -0.87 2.30 10.04
N SER A 59 -0.63 3.61 10.03
CA SER A 59 0.70 4.16 9.76
C SER A 59 1.71 3.69 10.79
N LYS A 60 2.91 3.35 10.33
CA LYS A 60 4.03 3.08 11.19
C LYS A 60 4.68 4.39 11.64
N ASN A 61 4.96 4.50 12.91
CA ASN A 61 5.79 5.56 13.47
C ASN A 61 7.27 5.14 13.49
N LEU A 62 8.16 6.11 13.64
CA LEU A 62 9.57 5.85 13.95
C LEU A 62 9.76 5.78 15.49
N PRO A 63 10.80 5.09 15.98
CA PRO A 63 10.98 4.92 17.44
C PRO A 63 11.08 6.23 18.22
N PHE A 64 11.54 7.29 17.56
CA PHE A 64 11.81 8.60 18.16
C PHE A 64 10.80 9.68 17.74
N VAL A 65 9.84 9.38 16.86
CA VAL A 65 8.83 10.34 16.40
C VAL A 65 7.53 9.65 15.98
N SER A 66 6.42 10.20 16.43
CA SER A 66 5.07 9.74 16.12
C SER A 66 4.25 10.87 15.52
N SER A 67 3.25 10.51 14.71
CA SER A 67 2.24 11.46 14.26
C SER A 67 1.50 12.08 15.46
N ASP A 68 1.38 13.39 15.47
CA ASP A 68 0.58 14.17 16.43
C ASP A 68 -0.73 14.69 15.80
N GLY A 69 -0.90 14.43 14.50
CA GLY A 69 -2.05 14.90 13.72
C GLY A 69 -2.12 16.42 13.49
N LYS A 70 -1.08 17.16 13.88
CA LYS A 70 -0.99 18.63 13.77
C LYS A 70 0.21 19.06 12.93
N ASN A 71 1.40 18.87 13.44
CA ASN A 71 2.65 19.22 12.78
C ASN A 71 3.31 18.01 12.14
N ILE A 72 3.19 16.86 12.77
CA ILE A 72 3.64 15.56 12.23
C ILE A 72 2.38 14.78 11.83
N LEU A 73 2.22 14.60 10.53
CA LEU A 73 1.05 13.97 9.93
C LEU A 73 1.31 12.50 9.64
N ASP A 74 0.24 11.73 9.64
CA ASP A 74 0.13 10.44 8.96
C ASP A 74 -0.77 10.60 7.70
N TYR A 75 -0.99 9.51 6.94
CA TYR A 75 -1.82 9.56 5.74
C TYR A 75 -3.26 10.02 6.03
N ARG A 76 -3.85 9.68 7.18
CA ARG A 76 -5.22 10.05 7.52
C ARG A 76 -5.35 11.55 7.74
N THR A 77 -4.45 12.11 8.51
CA THR A 77 -4.44 13.56 8.82
C THR A 77 -3.96 14.39 7.64
N ALA A 78 -3.11 13.82 6.77
CA ALA A 78 -2.68 14.46 5.54
C ALA A 78 -3.75 14.49 4.45
N MET A 79 -4.72 13.55 4.42
CA MET A 79 -5.83 13.57 3.46
C MET A 79 -6.81 14.71 3.67
N THR A 80 -6.98 15.17 4.91
CA THR A 80 -7.99 16.18 5.26
C THR A 80 -7.40 17.30 6.14
N PRO A 81 -6.37 18.02 5.66
CA PRO A 81 -5.79 19.10 6.43
C PRO A 81 -6.79 20.25 6.58
N LYS A 82 -6.79 20.91 7.73
CA LYS A 82 -7.61 22.11 7.95
C LYS A 82 -7.18 23.28 7.07
N GLU A 83 -5.87 23.38 6.84
CA GLU A 83 -5.22 24.40 6.03
C GLU A 83 -4.13 23.76 5.18
N LEU A 84 -3.98 24.23 3.94
CA LEU A 84 -2.89 23.78 3.07
C LEU A 84 -1.57 24.34 3.60
N PRO A 85 -0.58 23.48 3.93
CA PRO A 85 0.73 23.95 4.35
C PRO A 85 1.48 24.58 3.15
N LYS A 86 2.29 25.59 3.42
CA LYS A 86 3.18 26.18 2.39
C LYS A 86 4.36 25.28 2.08
N SER A 87 4.77 24.47 3.05
CA SER A 87 5.89 23.54 2.91
C SER A 87 5.63 22.22 3.66
N LEU A 88 6.06 21.12 3.04
CA LEU A 88 5.88 19.77 3.56
C LEU A 88 7.16 18.95 3.39
N ILE A 89 7.62 18.32 4.47
CA ILE A 89 8.63 17.27 4.42
C ILE A 89 7.91 15.92 4.41
N VAL A 90 8.20 15.06 3.44
CA VAL A 90 7.68 13.70 3.33
C VAL A 90 8.81 12.72 3.65
N VAL A 91 8.62 11.90 4.68
CA VAL A 91 9.57 10.88 5.12
C VAL A 91 9.14 9.52 4.61
N GLY A 92 9.94 8.96 3.69
CA GLY A 92 9.63 7.75 2.93
C GLY A 92 9.02 8.06 1.56
N SER A 93 9.56 7.44 0.52
CA SER A 93 9.19 7.64 -0.89
C SER A 93 8.53 6.40 -1.53
N GLY A 94 7.92 5.55 -0.74
CA GLY A 94 7.03 4.50 -1.25
C GLY A 94 5.79 5.10 -1.93
N ALA A 95 4.84 4.27 -2.35
CA ALA A 95 3.62 4.72 -3.03
C ALA A 95 2.93 5.86 -2.26
N ILE A 96 2.65 5.67 -0.97
CA ILE A 96 1.98 6.67 -0.11
C ILE A 96 2.74 8.00 -0.12
N GLY A 97 4.05 7.98 0.17
CA GLY A 97 4.85 9.19 0.23
C GLY A 97 4.93 9.91 -1.11
N SER A 98 5.05 9.16 -2.21
CA SER A 98 5.12 9.72 -3.56
C SER A 98 3.78 10.32 -4.00
N GLU A 99 2.66 9.70 -3.67
CA GLU A 99 1.32 10.22 -3.93
C GLU A 99 1.08 11.54 -3.20
N PHE A 100 1.34 11.59 -1.89
CA PHE A 100 1.19 12.82 -1.13
C PHE A 100 2.17 13.91 -1.58
N ALA A 101 3.41 13.56 -1.90
CA ALA A 101 4.38 14.52 -2.42
C ALA A 101 3.90 15.15 -3.73
N SER A 102 3.38 14.32 -4.66
CA SER A 102 2.80 14.81 -5.92
C SER A 102 1.57 15.67 -5.69
N PHE A 103 0.63 15.20 -4.86
CA PHE A 103 -0.61 15.90 -4.55
C PHE A 103 -0.38 17.29 -3.93
N TYR A 104 0.45 17.36 -2.88
CA TYR A 104 0.75 18.64 -2.23
C TYR A 104 1.55 19.59 -3.14
N ASN A 105 2.45 19.05 -3.95
CA ASN A 105 3.20 19.85 -4.94
C ASN A 105 2.26 20.46 -5.98
N ASP A 106 1.28 19.69 -6.49
CA ASP A 106 0.28 20.20 -7.44
C ASP A 106 -0.62 21.29 -6.83
N LEU A 107 -0.83 21.28 -5.52
CA LEU A 107 -1.53 22.34 -4.79
C LEU A 107 -0.64 23.57 -4.48
N GLY A 108 0.61 23.60 -4.95
CA GLY A 108 1.53 24.71 -4.75
C GLY A 108 2.35 24.65 -3.44
N CYS A 109 2.30 23.56 -2.70
CA CYS A 109 3.12 23.35 -1.53
C CYS A 109 4.58 23.06 -1.94
N LYS A 110 5.56 23.66 -1.27
CA LYS A 110 6.97 23.29 -1.43
C LYS A 110 7.24 21.95 -0.76
N VAL A 111 7.55 20.93 -1.54
CA VAL A 111 7.72 19.56 -1.02
C VAL A 111 9.18 19.14 -1.01
N THR A 112 9.59 18.51 0.10
CA THR A 112 10.88 17.85 0.24
C THR A 112 10.68 16.39 0.64
N ILE A 113 11.27 15.45 -0.11
CA ILE A 113 11.22 14.01 0.18
C ILE A 113 12.53 13.57 0.82
N ILE A 114 12.46 12.81 1.92
CA ILE A 114 13.59 12.14 2.56
C ILE A 114 13.39 10.63 2.37
N GLU A 115 14.40 9.98 1.76
CA GLU A 115 14.37 8.54 1.50
C GLU A 115 15.69 7.89 1.95
N VAL A 116 15.59 6.87 2.78
CA VAL A 116 16.74 6.12 3.31
C VAL A 116 17.40 5.24 2.24
N GLN A 117 16.63 4.77 1.28
CA GLN A 117 17.14 3.98 0.17
C GLN A 117 17.88 4.87 -0.86
N ASN A 118 18.60 4.22 -1.77
CA ASN A 118 19.36 4.91 -2.82
C ASN A 118 18.48 5.38 -4.00
N LYS A 119 17.18 5.07 -4.00
CA LYS A 119 16.22 5.48 -5.01
C LYS A 119 14.83 5.72 -4.41
N ILE A 120 14.03 6.57 -5.02
CA ILE A 120 12.60 6.69 -4.68
C ILE A 120 11.83 5.50 -5.24
N LEU A 121 10.63 5.25 -4.71
CA LEU A 121 9.79 4.11 -5.12
C LEU A 121 10.61 2.81 -5.15
N PRO A 122 11.19 2.39 -4.02
CA PRO A 122 12.23 1.36 -3.98
C PRO A 122 11.76 -0.02 -4.51
N ASN A 123 10.46 -0.27 -4.50
CA ASN A 123 9.87 -1.52 -4.97
C ASN A 123 9.59 -1.54 -6.49
N GLU A 124 9.62 -0.39 -7.15
CA GLU A 124 9.38 -0.30 -8.58
C GLU A 124 10.62 -0.69 -9.41
N ASP A 125 10.40 -0.99 -10.69
CA ASP A 125 11.49 -1.20 -11.64
C ASP A 125 12.42 0.02 -11.64
N HIS A 126 13.71 -0.22 -11.85
CA HIS A 126 14.73 0.82 -11.76
C HIS A 126 14.49 2.00 -12.71
N GLU A 127 14.13 1.70 -13.95
CA GLU A 127 13.86 2.73 -14.96
C GLU A 127 12.64 3.59 -14.59
N ILE A 128 11.62 2.99 -13.99
CA ILE A 128 10.47 3.73 -13.47
C ILE A 128 10.89 4.68 -12.34
N SER A 129 11.66 4.18 -11.37
CA SER A 129 12.15 5.00 -10.26
C SER A 129 13.01 6.17 -10.73
N GLU A 130 13.90 5.95 -11.68
CA GLU A 130 14.75 7.01 -12.26
C GLU A 130 13.93 8.07 -13.02
N PHE A 131 12.96 7.61 -13.82
CA PHE A 131 12.08 8.51 -14.57
C PHE A 131 11.28 9.41 -13.60
N VAL A 132 10.67 8.82 -12.57
CA VAL A 132 9.87 9.58 -11.59
C VAL A 132 10.74 10.53 -10.78
N LEU A 133 11.96 10.12 -10.39
CA LEU A 133 12.93 10.99 -9.72
C LEU A 133 13.21 12.26 -10.55
N LYS A 134 13.45 12.08 -11.85
CA LYS A 134 13.68 13.20 -12.78
C LYS A 134 12.45 14.08 -12.93
N SER A 135 11.28 13.47 -13.13
CA SER A 135 10.00 14.18 -13.27
C SER A 135 9.68 15.00 -12.01
N PHE A 136 9.80 14.40 -10.83
CA PHE A 136 9.55 15.11 -9.57
C PHE A 136 10.50 16.29 -9.36
N LYS A 137 11.80 16.13 -9.64
CA LYS A 137 12.77 17.23 -9.58
C LYS A 137 12.43 18.35 -10.57
N ASN A 138 12.05 18.04 -11.79
CA ASN A 138 11.63 19.02 -12.80
C ASN A 138 10.39 19.81 -12.36
N ARG A 139 9.54 19.21 -11.52
CA ARG A 139 8.36 19.84 -10.93
C ARG A 139 8.66 20.60 -9.63
N GLY A 140 9.94 20.69 -9.23
CA GLY A 140 10.39 21.47 -8.07
C GLY A 140 10.31 20.73 -6.73
N ILE A 141 10.10 19.40 -6.72
CA ILE A 141 10.18 18.60 -5.50
C ILE A 141 11.67 18.38 -5.17
N ASP A 142 12.07 18.77 -3.96
CA ASP A 142 13.41 18.48 -3.45
C ASP A 142 13.49 17.03 -2.93
N ILE A 143 14.57 16.29 -3.30
CA ILE A 143 14.65 14.86 -3.00
C ILE A 143 16.02 14.49 -2.46
N HIS A 144 16.02 13.96 -1.24
CA HIS A 144 17.20 13.46 -0.53
C HIS A 144 17.13 11.94 -0.42
N VAL A 145 17.76 11.22 -1.34
CA VAL A 145 17.99 9.76 -1.24
C VAL A 145 19.21 9.46 -0.38
N ASN A 146 19.38 8.20 0.06
CA ASN A 146 20.43 7.79 1.01
C ASN A 146 20.45 8.65 2.28
N SER A 147 19.30 9.17 2.68
CA SER A 147 19.18 10.15 3.76
C SER A 147 18.25 9.63 4.85
N GLU A 148 18.79 9.52 6.05
CA GLU A 148 18.09 9.01 7.21
C GLU A 148 17.64 10.16 8.11
N LEU A 149 16.36 10.17 8.50
CA LEU A 149 15.84 11.09 9.49
C LEU A 149 16.42 10.75 10.88
N GLN A 150 17.06 11.69 11.54
CA GLN A 150 17.71 11.50 12.84
C GLN A 150 16.91 12.07 14.00
N SER A 151 16.28 13.21 13.80
CA SER A 151 15.48 13.86 14.83
C SER A 151 14.43 14.78 14.23
N VAL A 152 13.36 15.04 14.97
CA VAL A 152 12.31 16.00 14.64
C VAL A 152 12.00 16.85 15.86
N ASN A 153 12.02 18.15 15.70
CA ASN A 153 11.61 19.14 16.68
C ASN A 153 10.39 19.89 16.17
N THR A 154 9.31 19.86 16.91
CA THR A 154 8.08 20.61 16.59
C THR A 154 8.12 21.98 17.25
N LYS A 155 7.74 23.01 16.50
CA LYS A 155 7.45 24.37 16.96
C LYS A 155 5.96 24.63 16.86
N VAL A 156 5.51 25.81 17.24
CA VAL A 156 4.07 26.16 17.21
C VAL A 156 3.46 25.98 15.81
N SER A 157 4.18 26.38 14.77
CA SER A 157 3.67 26.37 13.37
C SER A 157 4.61 25.70 12.35
N SER A 158 5.66 25.04 12.81
CA SER A 158 6.66 24.42 11.92
C SER A 158 7.30 23.19 12.55
N VAL A 159 7.99 22.44 11.73
CA VAL A 159 8.86 21.32 12.12
C VAL A 159 10.28 21.59 11.64
N GLU A 160 11.26 21.24 12.45
CA GLU A 160 12.67 21.16 12.07
C GLU A 160 13.14 19.73 12.23
N CYS A 161 13.84 19.20 11.24
CA CYS A 161 14.41 17.86 11.32
C CYS A 161 15.89 17.88 10.94
N GLU A 162 16.64 16.95 11.52
CA GLU A 162 18.00 16.64 11.13
C GLU A 162 18.00 15.37 10.29
N ILE A 163 18.65 15.40 9.14
CA ILE A 163 18.89 14.24 8.28
C ILE A 163 20.38 13.95 8.17
N LYS A 164 20.71 12.68 7.98
CA LYS A 164 22.07 12.17 7.79
C LYS A 164 22.19 11.44 6.46
N ASN A 165 23.17 11.85 5.63
CA ASN A 165 23.53 11.19 4.40
C ASN A 165 25.04 10.84 4.47
N GLY A 166 25.39 9.57 4.66
CA GLY A 166 26.74 9.16 5.04
C GLY A 166 27.17 9.87 6.33
N ASP A 167 28.26 10.65 6.29
CA ASP A 167 28.75 11.42 7.43
C ASP A 167 28.22 12.86 7.48
N LYS A 168 27.52 13.30 6.45
CA LYS A 168 26.99 14.67 6.36
C LYS A 168 25.65 14.75 7.08
N LYS A 169 25.55 15.72 8.00
CA LYS A 169 24.30 16.12 8.63
C LYS A 169 23.79 17.41 8.03
N SER A 170 22.50 17.51 7.85
CA SER A 170 21.84 18.74 7.41
C SER A 170 20.51 18.93 8.12
N LYS A 171 20.06 20.18 8.21
CA LYS A 171 18.78 20.54 8.83
C LYS A 171 17.80 20.98 7.76
N LEU A 172 16.58 20.52 7.88
CA LEU A 172 15.46 20.90 7.04
C LEU A 172 14.37 21.49 7.92
N SER A 173 13.58 22.41 7.36
CA SER A 173 12.42 23.00 8.05
C SER A 173 11.26 23.10 7.10
N ALA A 174 10.04 22.83 7.61
CA ALA A 174 8.79 22.97 6.88
C ALA A 174 7.64 23.27 7.85
N ASP A 175 6.48 23.64 7.32
CA ASP A 175 5.27 23.83 8.13
C ASP A 175 4.79 22.49 8.72
N LYS A 176 4.85 21.42 7.93
CA LYS A 176 4.42 20.07 8.31
C LYS A 176 5.42 19.01 7.88
N LEU A 177 5.35 17.86 8.56
CA LEU A 177 6.07 16.65 8.20
C LEU A 177 5.08 15.48 8.10
N LEU A 178 5.16 14.70 7.02
CA LEU A 178 4.37 13.48 6.82
C LEU A 178 5.26 12.26 7.04
N LEU A 179 4.83 11.35 7.92
CA LEU A 179 5.44 10.04 8.09
C LEU A 179 4.78 9.03 7.15
N SER A 180 5.55 8.51 6.19
CA SER A 180 5.14 7.49 5.21
C SER A 180 6.15 6.33 5.14
N VAL A 181 6.62 5.91 6.32
CA VAL A 181 7.68 4.90 6.51
C VAL A 181 7.15 3.46 6.58
N GLY A 182 5.96 3.22 6.07
CA GLY A 182 5.29 1.93 6.04
C GLY A 182 4.06 1.85 6.92
N ILE A 183 3.55 0.63 7.08
CA ILE A 183 2.34 0.34 7.86
C ILE A 183 2.62 -0.66 8.97
N LYS A 184 1.73 -0.69 9.97
CA LYS A 184 1.70 -1.61 11.10
C LYS A 184 0.33 -2.30 11.12
N PRO A 185 0.25 -3.63 11.17
CA PRO A 185 -1.03 -4.35 11.24
C PRO A 185 -1.76 -4.05 12.55
N ASN A 186 -3.07 -4.00 12.49
CA ASN A 186 -3.92 -3.78 13.65
C ASN A 186 -4.23 -5.13 14.33
N VAL A 187 -3.33 -5.58 15.17
CA VAL A 187 -3.40 -6.89 15.87
C VAL A 187 -3.47 -6.73 17.39
N GLU A 188 -3.29 -5.52 17.89
CA GLU A 188 -3.28 -5.23 19.33
C GLU A 188 -4.69 -5.35 19.92
N ASP A 189 -4.79 -5.84 21.16
CA ASP A 189 -6.02 -5.98 21.95
C ASP A 189 -7.11 -6.86 21.31
N LEU A 190 -6.79 -7.60 20.26
CA LEU A 190 -7.74 -8.52 19.62
C LEU A 190 -7.93 -9.84 20.39
N GLY A 191 -7.09 -10.11 21.39
CA GLY A 191 -7.09 -11.38 22.13
C GLY A 191 -6.33 -12.50 21.42
N LEU A 192 -5.38 -12.15 20.54
CA LEU A 192 -4.59 -13.14 19.78
C LEU A 192 -3.56 -13.85 20.64
N GLU A 193 -3.18 -13.25 21.78
CA GLU A 193 -2.17 -13.79 22.71
C GLU A 193 -2.58 -15.13 23.33
N ALA A 194 -3.90 -15.34 23.46
CA ALA A 194 -4.48 -16.60 23.98
C ALA A 194 -4.68 -17.65 22.88
N LEU A 195 -4.39 -17.32 21.63
CA LEU A 195 -4.58 -18.15 20.45
C LEU A 195 -3.24 -18.52 19.82
N ASN A 196 -3.15 -19.71 19.25
CA ASN A 196 -1.95 -20.20 18.56
C ASN A 196 -1.84 -19.61 17.13
N ILE A 197 -2.02 -18.29 16.99
CA ILE A 197 -1.91 -17.62 15.70
C ILE A 197 -0.47 -17.26 15.39
N GLU A 198 0.08 -17.89 14.34
CA GLU A 198 1.42 -17.56 13.87
C GLU A 198 1.48 -16.16 13.26
N MET A 199 2.53 -15.44 13.64
CA MET A 199 2.81 -14.08 13.14
C MET A 199 4.13 -14.08 12.37
N GLU A 200 4.19 -13.31 11.29
CA GLU A 200 5.42 -13.05 10.55
C GLU A 200 5.64 -11.55 10.38
N LYS A 201 6.76 -11.03 10.89
CA LYS A 201 7.06 -9.58 10.88
C LYS A 201 5.94 -8.70 11.47
N GLY A 202 5.18 -9.24 12.41
CA GLY A 202 4.05 -8.56 13.03
C GLY A 202 2.70 -8.76 12.34
N PHE A 203 2.66 -9.31 11.12
CA PHE A 203 1.44 -9.61 10.37
C PHE A 203 0.93 -11.02 10.67
N ILE A 204 -0.37 -11.23 10.58
CA ILE A 204 -0.96 -12.56 10.74
C ILE A 204 -0.58 -13.42 9.53
N LYS A 205 0.05 -14.57 9.81
CA LYS A 205 0.41 -15.54 8.77
C LYS A 205 -0.80 -16.35 8.37
N THR A 206 -1.03 -16.49 7.07
CA THR A 206 -2.12 -17.28 6.50
C THR A 206 -1.60 -18.23 5.43
N ASN A 207 -2.35 -19.31 5.21
CA ASN A 207 -2.14 -20.17 4.06
C ASN A 207 -2.86 -19.62 2.81
N GLU A 208 -2.82 -20.38 1.71
CA GLU A 208 -3.43 -20.01 0.42
C GLU A 208 -4.96 -19.86 0.45
N LEU A 209 -5.62 -20.35 1.48
CA LEU A 209 -7.08 -20.24 1.71
C LEU A 209 -7.42 -19.22 2.80
N MET A 210 -6.49 -18.32 3.11
CA MET A 210 -6.61 -17.30 4.15
C MET A 210 -6.80 -17.86 5.56
N LYS A 211 -6.52 -19.15 5.80
CA LYS A 211 -6.56 -19.78 7.13
C LYS A 211 -5.32 -19.39 7.92
N THR A 212 -5.53 -19.06 9.20
CA THR A 212 -4.45 -18.93 10.18
C THR A 212 -4.03 -20.31 10.71
N SER A 213 -3.04 -20.37 11.60
CA SER A 213 -2.69 -21.60 12.33
C SER A 213 -3.76 -22.03 13.34
N GLU A 214 -4.68 -21.14 13.73
CA GLU A 214 -5.80 -21.45 14.60
C GLU A 214 -7.01 -21.94 13.79
N ASN A 215 -7.57 -23.08 14.19
CA ASN A 215 -8.68 -23.70 13.47
C ASN A 215 -9.93 -22.81 13.45
N GLY A 216 -10.54 -22.63 12.28
CA GLY A 216 -11.75 -21.82 12.09
C GLY A 216 -11.50 -20.31 12.17
N ILE A 217 -10.25 -19.86 12.31
CA ILE A 217 -9.88 -18.45 12.22
C ILE A 217 -9.13 -18.18 10.93
N TYR A 218 -9.53 -17.12 10.25
CA TYR A 218 -9.00 -16.63 8.97
C TYR A 218 -8.55 -15.18 9.14
N ALA A 219 -7.66 -14.73 8.26
CA ALA A 219 -7.27 -13.32 8.21
C ALA A 219 -7.09 -12.87 6.76
N ILE A 220 -7.50 -11.62 6.46
CA ILE A 220 -7.48 -11.04 5.11
C ILE A 220 -7.08 -9.56 5.14
N GLY A 221 -6.63 -9.06 4.01
CA GLY A 221 -6.29 -7.64 3.83
C GLY A 221 -4.99 -7.26 4.51
N ASP A 222 -4.89 -5.99 4.92
CA ASP A 222 -3.64 -5.40 5.38
C ASP A 222 -3.16 -5.88 6.75
N VAL A 223 -3.95 -6.66 7.47
CA VAL A 223 -3.52 -7.36 8.69
C VAL A 223 -2.65 -8.58 8.40
N THR A 224 -2.64 -9.03 7.14
CA THR A 224 -1.80 -10.12 6.62
C THR A 224 -0.64 -9.60 5.80
N ASP A 225 0.23 -10.49 5.31
CA ASP A 225 1.35 -10.15 4.44
C ASP A 225 0.91 -9.47 3.13
N GLY A 226 1.77 -8.58 2.60
CA GLY A 226 1.54 -7.79 1.38
C GLY A 226 1.40 -8.58 0.08
N PRO A 227 1.14 -7.89 -1.02
CA PRO A 227 1.00 -6.43 -1.13
C PRO A 227 -0.27 -5.90 -0.46
N TRP A 228 -0.16 -4.73 0.18
CA TRP A 228 -1.27 -4.09 0.91
C TRP A 228 -2.08 -3.22 -0.03
N LEU A 229 -3.07 -3.83 -0.69
CA LEU A 229 -3.87 -3.23 -1.75
C LEU A 229 -5.35 -3.61 -1.57
N ALA A 230 -6.23 -2.65 -1.76
CA ALA A 230 -7.67 -2.83 -1.54
C ALA A 230 -8.28 -3.95 -2.40
N HIS A 231 -7.87 -4.05 -3.67
CA HIS A 231 -8.35 -5.11 -4.57
C HIS A 231 -7.83 -6.50 -4.16
N LYS A 232 -6.58 -6.62 -3.65
CA LYS A 232 -6.11 -7.87 -3.04
C LYS A 232 -7.01 -8.28 -1.88
N ALA A 233 -7.26 -7.37 -0.93
CA ALA A 233 -8.12 -7.64 0.22
C ALA A 233 -9.54 -8.09 -0.17
N SER A 234 -10.11 -7.47 -1.21
CA SER A 234 -11.43 -7.86 -1.75
C SER A 234 -11.42 -9.28 -2.32
N HIS A 235 -10.42 -9.64 -3.10
CA HIS A 235 -10.27 -11.00 -3.64
C HIS A 235 -9.99 -12.03 -2.54
N GLU A 236 -9.19 -11.68 -1.54
CA GLU A 236 -8.97 -12.54 -0.36
C GLU A 236 -10.26 -12.78 0.41
N GLY A 237 -11.11 -11.76 0.55
CA GLY A 237 -12.42 -11.87 1.18
C GLY A 237 -13.33 -12.89 0.47
N ILE A 238 -13.43 -12.81 -0.85
CA ILE A 238 -14.19 -13.75 -1.68
C ILE A 238 -13.63 -15.16 -1.52
N LEU A 239 -12.32 -15.33 -1.74
CA LEU A 239 -11.63 -16.61 -1.60
C LEU A 239 -11.84 -17.23 -0.21
N CYS A 240 -11.75 -16.44 0.84
CA CYS A 240 -11.93 -16.87 2.22
C CYS A 240 -13.34 -17.41 2.47
N VAL A 241 -14.36 -16.68 2.03
CA VAL A 241 -15.77 -17.10 2.20
C VAL A 241 -16.06 -18.37 1.38
N ASP A 242 -15.57 -18.45 0.16
CA ASP A 242 -15.71 -19.65 -0.68
C ASP A 242 -15.04 -20.87 -0.03
N ALA A 243 -13.83 -20.69 0.54
CA ALA A 243 -13.13 -21.74 1.27
C ALA A 243 -13.88 -22.18 2.54
N ILE A 244 -14.49 -21.26 3.29
CA ILE A 244 -15.34 -21.57 4.46
C ILE A 244 -16.55 -22.40 4.05
N LYS A 245 -17.11 -22.12 2.87
CA LYS A 245 -18.26 -22.87 2.32
C LYS A 245 -17.86 -24.19 1.66
N GLY A 246 -16.57 -24.51 1.55
CA GLY A 246 -16.07 -25.69 0.87
C GLY A 246 -16.22 -25.66 -0.64
N LEU A 247 -16.35 -24.47 -1.23
CA LEU A 247 -16.41 -24.29 -2.67
C LEU A 247 -15.01 -24.45 -3.30
N LYS A 248 -14.98 -24.78 -4.59
CA LYS A 248 -13.70 -24.83 -5.34
C LYS A 248 -13.13 -23.42 -5.46
N THR A 249 -11.92 -23.23 -4.95
CA THR A 249 -11.22 -21.94 -4.96
C THR A 249 -10.00 -21.97 -5.87
N HIS A 250 -9.54 -20.79 -6.31
CA HIS A 250 -8.31 -20.62 -7.03
C HIS A 250 -7.36 -19.76 -6.21
N LYS A 251 -6.09 -20.16 -6.10
CA LYS A 251 -5.05 -19.41 -5.40
C LYS A 251 -4.89 -18.01 -6.00
N ILE A 252 -4.68 -17.04 -5.14
CA ILE A 252 -4.24 -15.71 -5.54
C ILE A 252 -2.72 -15.78 -5.76
N GLN A 253 -2.29 -15.53 -6.98
CA GLN A 253 -0.87 -15.41 -7.32
C GLN A 253 -0.45 -13.97 -7.08
N LYS A 254 0.41 -13.73 -6.10
CA LYS A 254 0.83 -12.37 -5.69
C LYS A 254 1.49 -11.60 -6.85
N GLU A 255 2.19 -12.28 -7.73
CA GLU A 255 2.84 -11.72 -8.92
C GLU A 255 1.83 -11.22 -9.98
N ASN A 256 0.57 -11.66 -9.89
CA ASN A 256 -0.50 -11.25 -10.80
C ASN A 256 -1.35 -10.11 -10.24
N ILE A 257 -0.99 -9.56 -9.08
CA ILE A 257 -1.68 -8.42 -8.48
C ILE A 257 -1.03 -7.14 -9.00
N PRO A 258 -1.75 -6.30 -9.77
CA PRO A 258 -1.20 -5.03 -10.24
C PRO A 258 -1.05 -4.04 -9.08
N GLY A 259 0.05 -3.31 -9.07
CA GLY A 259 0.28 -2.16 -8.19
C GLY A 259 0.07 -0.86 -8.95
N CYS A 260 -0.50 0.15 -8.30
CA CYS A 260 -0.66 1.50 -8.84
C CYS A 260 -0.20 2.54 -7.82
N THR A 261 0.44 3.61 -8.32
CA THR A 261 0.74 4.81 -7.55
C THR A 261 0.10 6.00 -8.28
N TYR A 262 -0.85 6.63 -7.62
CA TYR A 262 -1.68 7.71 -8.17
C TYR A 262 -1.00 9.07 -7.98
N SER A 263 0.20 9.17 -8.54
CA SER A 263 0.98 10.41 -8.59
C SER A 263 0.91 11.06 -9.98
N ARG A 264 1.61 12.14 -10.15
CA ARG A 264 1.85 12.75 -11.48
C ARG A 264 3.36 12.78 -11.74
N PRO A 265 3.88 11.97 -12.68
CA PRO A 265 3.15 11.00 -13.51
C PRO A 265 2.58 9.83 -12.71
N GLN A 266 1.53 9.18 -13.24
CA GLN A 266 1.01 7.94 -12.70
C GLN A 266 2.01 6.80 -12.92
N ILE A 267 1.95 5.79 -12.04
CA ILE A 267 2.81 4.60 -12.14
C ILE A 267 1.93 3.37 -11.97
N ALA A 268 2.20 2.34 -12.75
CA ALA A 268 1.54 1.05 -12.60
C ALA A 268 2.51 -0.10 -12.92
N SER A 269 2.39 -1.19 -12.20
CA SER A 269 3.28 -2.34 -12.38
C SER A 269 2.56 -3.66 -12.12
N ILE A 270 3.00 -4.72 -12.80
CA ILE A 270 2.58 -6.09 -12.57
C ILE A 270 3.71 -7.05 -12.91
N GLY A 271 3.84 -8.13 -12.15
CA GLY A 271 4.81 -9.19 -12.41
C GLY A 271 6.23 -8.85 -11.96
N LEU A 272 7.20 -9.47 -12.63
CA LEU A 272 8.61 -9.36 -12.27
C LEU A 272 9.22 -8.06 -12.81
N THR A 273 10.03 -7.38 -11.99
CA THR A 273 10.94 -6.36 -12.48
C THR A 273 12.09 -7.00 -13.25
N GLU A 274 12.76 -6.26 -14.11
CA GLU A 274 13.95 -6.74 -14.83
C GLU A 274 14.99 -7.33 -13.88
N LYS A 275 15.32 -6.61 -12.80
CA LYS A 275 16.23 -7.07 -11.76
C LYS A 275 15.79 -8.41 -11.17
N ARG A 276 14.51 -8.54 -10.81
CA ARG A 276 14.00 -9.76 -10.19
C ARG A 276 14.01 -10.95 -11.15
N ALA A 277 13.70 -10.73 -12.42
CA ALA A 277 13.77 -11.77 -13.45
C ALA A 277 15.22 -12.29 -13.64
N LEU A 278 16.20 -11.40 -13.65
CA LEU A 278 17.63 -11.75 -13.71
C LEU A 278 18.11 -12.51 -12.47
N GLU A 279 17.70 -12.08 -11.26
CA GLU A 279 17.99 -12.80 -10.01
C GLU A 279 17.46 -14.23 -10.04
N LEU A 280 16.30 -14.44 -10.66
CA LEU A 280 15.70 -15.77 -10.90
C LEU A 280 16.36 -16.53 -12.06
N LYS A 281 17.47 -16.00 -12.62
CA LYS A 281 18.22 -16.60 -13.75
C LYS A 281 17.37 -16.81 -15.00
N ARG A 282 16.33 -15.99 -15.22
CA ARG A 282 15.55 -16.03 -16.45
C ARG A 282 16.32 -15.29 -17.57
N GLU A 283 16.36 -15.87 -18.76
CA GLU A 283 16.78 -15.16 -19.97
C GLU A 283 15.62 -14.31 -20.44
N ILE A 284 15.79 -12.99 -20.49
CA ILE A 284 14.69 -12.06 -20.74
C ILE A 284 14.88 -11.30 -22.07
N LYS A 285 13.73 -10.87 -22.63
CA LYS A 285 13.63 -9.88 -23.68
C LYS A 285 12.81 -8.70 -23.13
N VAL A 286 13.34 -7.48 -23.25
CA VAL A 286 12.70 -6.28 -22.73
C VAL A 286 12.24 -5.41 -23.88
N GLY A 287 10.96 -5.06 -23.88
CA GLY A 287 10.36 -4.09 -24.77
C GLY A 287 10.14 -2.74 -24.09
N ARG A 288 10.28 -1.65 -24.83
CA ARG A 288 9.99 -0.28 -24.34
C ARG A 288 9.22 0.48 -25.41
N PHE A 289 8.17 1.15 -24.99
CA PHE A 289 7.38 2.02 -25.85
C PHE A 289 7.19 3.38 -25.18
N PRO A 290 7.83 4.45 -25.67
CA PRO A 290 7.69 5.79 -25.09
C PRO A 290 6.37 6.45 -25.53
N PHE A 291 5.71 7.16 -24.61
CA PHE A 291 4.42 7.82 -24.90
C PHE A 291 4.52 8.97 -25.92
N ILE A 292 5.71 9.53 -26.12
CA ILE A 292 5.93 10.48 -27.25
C ILE A 292 5.62 9.87 -28.61
N GLY A 293 5.62 8.56 -28.74
CA GLY A 293 5.18 7.84 -29.93
C GLY A 293 3.68 7.55 -29.99
N ASN A 294 2.89 8.01 -28.99
CA ASN A 294 1.45 7.76 -28.92
C ASN A 294 0.65 9.02 -29.24
N GLY A 295 -0.13 8.97 -30.33
CA GLY A 295 -0.91 10.13 -30.80
C GLY A 295 -1.91 10.66 -29.76
N LYS A 296 -2.55 9.80 -28.96
CA LYS A 296 -3.47 10.24 -27.88
C LYS A 296 -2.71 10.98 -26.78
N ALA A 297 -1.56 10.47 -26.33
CA ALA A 297 -0.74 11.13 -25.32
C ALA A 297 -0.27 12.52 -25.78
N ILE A 298 0.11 12.65 -27.07
CA ILE A 298 0.47 13.94 -27.68
C ILE A 298 -0.74 14.88 -27.69
N ALA A 299 -1.91 14.40 -28.10
CA ALA A 299 -3.14 15.20 -28.15
C ALA A 299 -3.60 15.68 -26.77
N LEU A 300 -3.36 14.90 -25.71
CA LEU A 300 -3.62 15.29 -24.32
C LEU A 300 -2.58 16.27 -23.76
N GLY A 301 -1.44 16.49 -24.45
CA GLY A 301 -0.33 17.26 -23.89
C GLY A 301 0.46 16.53 -22.80
N GLU A 302 0.28 15.21 -22.68
CA GLU A 302 0.88 14.38 -21.62
C GLU A 302 1.70 13.24 -22.24
N SER A 303 2.68 13.58 -23.08
CA SER A 303 3.52 12.61 -23.79
C SER A 303 4.72 12.10 -23.01
N GLU A 304 4.87 12.50 -21.74
CA GLU A 304 5.95 12.01 -20.89
C GLU A 304 5.64 10.60 -20.37
N GLY A 305 6.66 9.73 -20.40
CA GLY A 305 6.55 8.38 -19.86
C GLY A 305 6.77 7.28 -20.87
N PHE A 306 6.64 6.05 -20.41
CA PHE A 306 6.82 4.86 -21.25
C PHE A 306 6.16 3.63 -20.62
N ILE A 307 6.01 2.61 -21.47
CA ILE A 307 5.65 1.25 -21.08
C ILE A 307 6.89 0.37 -21.26
N LYS A 308 7.27 -0.36 -20.21
CA LYS A 308 8.31 -1.40 -20.22
C LYS A 308 7.66 -2.74 -20.03
N THR A 309 7.96 -3.70 -20.92
CA THR A 309 7.49 -5.09 -20.84
C THR A 309 8.67 -6.05 -20.75
N ILE A 310 8.49 -7.14 -20.02
CA ILE A 310 9.52 -8.15 -19.79
C ILE A 310 8.94 -9.51 -20.17
N PHE A 311 9.63 -10.22 -21.08
CA PHE A 311 9.26 -11.53 -21.55
C PHE A 311 10.40 -12.52 -21.31
N ASP A 312 10.07 -13.78 -21.07
CA ASP A 312 11.02 -14.87 -21.14
C ASP A 312 11.47 -15.07 -22.59
N LYS A 313 12.79 -15.09 -22.81
CA LYS A 313 13.36 -15.16 -24.15
C LYS A 313 13.14 -16.51 -24.84
N LYS A 314 13.04 -17.61 -24.04
CA LYS A 314 12.90 -18.97 -24.55
C LYS A 314 11.45 -19.35 -24.84
N THR A 315 10.57 -19.01 -23.90
CA THR A 315 9.16 -19.43 -23.96
C THR A 315 8.24 -18.38 -24.56
N GLY A 316 8.66 -17.10 -24.56
CA GLY A 316 7.79 -15.98 -24.90
C GLY A 316 6.86 -15.56 -23.75
N GLU A 317 6.90 -16.24 -22.59
CA GLU A 317 6.04 -15.95 -21.45
C GLU A 317 6.14 -14.48 -21.02
N PHE A 318 4.99 -13.82 -20.87
CA PHE A 318 4.92 -12.47 -20.31
C PHE A 318 5.24 -12.50 -18.80
N LEU A 319 6.37 -11.92 -18.41
CA LEU A 319 6.87 -11.92 -17.01
C LEU A 319 6.42 -10.69 -16.22
N GLY A 320 6.35 -9.53 -16.85
CA GLY A 320 5.95 -8.31 -16.17
C GLY A 320 5.85 -7.08 -17.05
N ALA A 321 5.12 -6.07 -16.56
CA ALA A 321 5.02 -4.74 -17.17
C ALA A 321 5.15 -3.66 -16.10
N HIS A 322 5.86 -2.59 -16.47
CA HIS A 322 6.12 -1.42 -15.64
C HIS A 322 5.87 -0.17 -16.47
N LEU A 323 4.93 0.63 -16.03
CA LEU A 323 4.39 1.76 -16.78
C LEU A 323 4.54 3.04 -15.98
N VAL A 324 4.88 4.12 -16.64
CA VAL A 324 4.87 5.47 -16.05
C VAL A 324 4.36 6.46 -17.10
N GLY A 325 3.40 7.30 -16.72
CA GLY A 325 2.81 8.30 -17.62
C GLY A 325 1.30 8.46 -17.42
N PRO A 326 0.60 9.04 -18.40
CA PRO A 326 -0.83 9.30 -18.32
C PRO A 326 -1.64 8.01 -18.36
N GLU A 327 -2.67 7.93 -17.52
CA GLU A 327 -3.68 6.85 -17.47
C GLU A 327 -3.10 5.43 -17.36
N VAL A 328 -1.86 5.27 -16.91
CA VAL A 328 -1.23 3.95 -16.79
C VAL A 328 -1.88 3.08 -15.72
N THR A 329 -2.51 3.70 -14.72
CA THR A 329 -3.27 3.02 -13.68
C THR A 329 -4.52 2.31 -14.21
N GLU A 330 -5.05 2.77 -15.37
CA GLU A 330 -6.14 2.11 -16.09
C GLU A 330 -5.58 1.10 -17.12
N LEU A 331 -4.50 1.48 -17.82
CA LEU A 331 -3.89 0.62 -18.85
C LEU A 331 -3.34 -0.69 -18.29
N ILE A 332 -2.91 -0.73 -17.01
CA ILE A 332 -2.36 -1.93 -16.37
C ILE A 332 -3.32 -3.11 -16.38
N GLN A 333 -4.63 -2.86 -16.43
CA GLN A 333 -5.66 -3.90 -16.48
C GLN A 333 -5.49 -4.83 -17.69
N GLY A 334 -5.12 -4.30 -18.85
CA GLY A 334 -4.84 -5.11 -20.03
C GLY A 334 -3.68 -6.09 -19.82
N PHE A 335 -2.61 -5.62 -19.14
CA PHE A 335 -1.46 -6.45 -18.79
C PHE A 335 -1.80 -7.49 -17.70
N ALA A 336 -2.70 -7.16 -16.78
CA ALA A 336 -3.17 -8.10 -15.77
C ALA A 336 -3.94 -9.27 -16.40
N ILE A 337 -4.80 -8.97 -17.41
CA ILE A 337 -5.52 -9.99 -18.18
C ILE A 337 -4.52 -10.83 -18.99
N ALA A 338 -3.60 -10.19 -19.71
CA ALA A 338 -2.57 -10.88 -20.49
C ALA A 338 -1.76 -11.85 -19.62
N LYS A 339 -1.33 -11.40 -18.43
CA LYS A 339 -0.59 -12.25 -17.49
C LYS A 339 -1.41 -13.42 -16.96
N LYS A 340 -2.69 -13.20 -16.66
CA LYS A 340 -3.59 -14.26 -16.20
C LYS A 340 -3.87 -15.32 -17.27
N LEU A 341 -3.87 -14.90 -18.53
CA LEU A 341 -4.08 -15.78 -19.69
C LEU A 341 -2.76 -16.40 -20.23
N GLU A 342 -1.65 -16.20 -19.51
CA GLU A 342 -0.33 -16.74 -19.91
C GLU A 342 0.06 -16.36 -21.34
N THR A 343 -0.23 -15.09 -21.72
CA THR A 343 0.06 -14.55 -23.06
C THR A 343 1.57 -14.58 -23.35
N THR A 344 1.91 -14.86 -24.60
CA THR A 344 3.27 -14.88 -25.14
C THR A 344 3.49 -13.77 -26.16
#